data_e73998e7fe4f2a9c3a2b8a305264ac08
#
_entry.id   e73998e7fe4f2a9c3a2b8a305264ac08
#
_cell.length_a   1.000
_cell.length_b   1.000
_cell.length_c   1.000
_cell.angle_alpha   90.00
_cell.angle_beta   90.00
_cell.angle_gamma   90.00
#
_symmetry.space_group_name_H-M   'P 1'
#
loop_
_entity.id
_entity.type
_entity.pdbx_description
1 polymer ?
#
loop_
_entity_poly.entity_id
_entity_poly.type
_entity_poly.pdbx_seq_one_letter_code
_entity_poly.pdbx_strand_id
1 'polypeptide(L)'
;MLEYIVSNDVVVHIGQNAKENDILTQSSNPKHWWMHASGYPGAHVVLQYEGDEVPREMTRDAAVLAIHHSKTLDTQMSWVDMTRVENVNAYKHYGRVTLTGKVDQLTIFMRKEKQRLERILKTQRVAKDSVII
;
A
#
# COMPACT_ATOMS: atom_id res chain seq x y z
N MET A 1 -2.29 -7.80 -10.39
CA MET A 1 -1.98 -6.66 -9.52
C MET A 1 -2.96 -5.53 -9.78
N LEU A 2 -3.47 -4.91 -8.75
CA LEU A 2 -4.40 -3.79 -8.89
C LEU A 2 -3.66 -2.46 -8.93
N GLU A 3 -4.26 -1.49 -9.59
CA GLU A 3 -3.77 -0.14 -9.68
C GLU A 3 -4.91 0.84 -9.36
N TYR A 4 -4.57 1.88 -8.63
CA TYR A 4 -5.49 2.98 -8.29
C TYR A 4 -4.80 4.31 -8.54
N ILE A 5 -5.61 5.35 -8.70
CA ILE A 5 -5.14 6.73 -8.76
C ILE A 5 -5.60 7.44 -7.49
N VAL A 6 -4.64 8.00 -6.77
CA VAL A 6 -4.89 8.75 -5.54
C VAL A 6 -4.71 10.25 -5.78
N SER A 7 -4.78 11.03 -4.71
CA SER A 7 -4.64 12.49 -4.78
C SER A 7 -3.39 12.91 -5.57
N ASN A 8 -3.49 13.99 -6.32
CA ASN A 8 -2.44 14.51 -7.20
C ASN A 8 -2.10 13.59 -8.38
N ASP A 9 -3.06 12.74 -8.78
CA ASP A 9 -2.91 11.80 -9.91
C ASP A 9 -1.75 10.81 -9.75
N VAL A 10 -1.41 10.51 -8.50
CA VAL A 10 -0.33 9.57 -8.20
C VAL A 10 -0.86 8.13 -8.28
N VAL A 11 -0.05 7.25 -8.81
CA VAL A 11 -0.39 5.84 -9.00
C VAL A 11 -0.05 5.03 -7.75
N VAL A 12 -0.96 4.14 -7.37
CA VAL A 12 -0.75 3.16 -6.30
C VAL A 12 -0.92 1.76 -6.86
N HIS A 13 0.04 0.90 -6.58
CA HIS A 13 -0.04 -0.53 -6.92
C HIS A 13 -0.31 -1.37 -5.69
N ILE A 14 -1.15 -2.39 -5.86
CA ILE A 14 -1.58 -3.30 -4.80
C ILE A 14 -1.25 -4.72 -5.20
N GLY A 15 -0.47 -5.42 -4.39
CA GLY A 15 -0.27 -6.86 -4.53
C GLY A 15 -1.42 -7.61 -3.86
N GLN A 16 -2.07 -8.51 -4.58
CA GLN A 16 -3.27 -9.19 -4.13
C GLN A 16 -3.01 -10.54 -3.45
N ASN A 17 -1.80 -11.05 -3.56
CA ASN A 17 -1.40 -12.31 -2.96
C ASN A 17 0.09 -12.29 -2.63
N ALA A 18 0.58 -13.32 -1.97
CA ALA A 18 1.97 -13.38 -1.51
C ALA A 18 2.97 -13.21 -2.66
N LYS A 19 2.71 -13.84 -3.79
CA LYS A 19 3.60 -13.76 -4.96
C LYS A 19 3.63 -12.35 -5.55
N GLU A 20 2.47 -11.71 -5.70
CA GLU A 20 2.38 -10.34 -6.19
C GLU A 20 3.02 -9.36 -5.22
N ASN A 21 2.80 -9.53 -3.92
CA ASN A 21 3.43 -8.71 -2.90
C ASN A 21 4.96 -8.76 -3.01
N ASP A 22 5.51 -9.94 -3.20
CA ASP A 22 6.95 -10.17 -3.37
C ASP A 22 7.49 -9.46 -4.61
N ILE A 23 6.83 -9.67 -5.75
CA ILE A 23 7.19 -9.01 -7.00
C ILE A 23 7.14 -7.51 -6.85
N LEU A 24 6.06 -6.99 -6.26
CA LEU A 24 5.86 -5.57 -6.08
C LEU A 24 6.98 -4.93 -5.26
N THR A 25 7.32 -5.52 -4.12
CA THR A 25 8.36 -4.96 -3.25
C THR A 25 9.76 -5.07 -3.86
N GLN A 26 10.03 -6.12 -4.63
CA GLN A 26 11.34 -6.31 -5.26
C GLN A 26 11.52 -5.45 -6.52
N SER A 27 10.46 -5.17 -7.25
CA SER A 27 10.53 -4.44 -8.52
C SER A 27 10.24 -2.95 -8.42
N SER A 28 9.70 -2.50 -7.30
CA SER A 28 9.35 -1.08 -7.12
C SER A 28 10.59 -0.22 -6.90
N ASN A 29 10.46 1.06 -7.24
CA ASN A 29 11.50 2.04 -6.96
C ASN A 29 11.78 2.09 -5.46
N PRO A 30 13.04 1.93 -5.03
CA PRO A 30 13.41 1.94 -3.61
C PRO A 30 12.97 3.19 -2.86
N LYS A 31 12.82 4.30 -3.56
CA LYS A 31 12.44 5.59 -2.97
C LYS A 31 10.93 5.80 -2.88
N HIS A 32 10.14 4.93 -3.47
CA HIS A 32 8.69 4.98 -3.31
C HIS A 32 8.28 4.54 -1.90
N TRP A 33 7.04 4.81 -1.55
CA TRP A 33 6.50 4.50 -0.23
C TRP A 33 5.72 3.20 -0.24
N TRP A 34 5.93 2.41 0.79
CA TRP A 34 5.28 1.12 1.02
C TRP A 34 4.37 1.21 2.23
N MET A 35 3.21 0.57 2.15
CA MET A 35 2.25 0.52 3.25
C MET A 35 1.68 -0.89 3.40
N HIS A 36 1.30 -1.22 4.63
CA HIS A 36 0.68 -2.48 4.97
C HIS A 36 -0.13 -2.33 6.26
N ALA A 37 -1.31 -2.95 6.31
CA ALA A 37 -2.12 -2.97 7.53
C ALA A 37 -1.34 -3.70 8.64
N SER A 38 -1.09 -3.02 9.75
CA SER A 38 -0.24 -3.52 10.82
C SER A 38 -0.89 -4.70 11.53
N GLY A 39 -0.15 -5.80 11.63
CA GLY A 39 -0.57 -6.99 12.39
C GLY A 39 -1.58 -7.90 11.71
N TYR A 40 -1.95 -7.63 10.45
CA TYR A 40 -2.91 -8.45 9.71
C TYR A 40 -2.34 -8.90 8.37
N PRO A 41 -2.70 -10.11 7.91
CA PRO A 41 -2.39 -10.50 6.54
C PRO A 41 -3.13 -9.58 5.57
N GLY A 42 -2.45 -9.17 4.53
CA GLY A 42 -3.05 -8.27 3.57
C GLY A 42 -2.12 -7.87 2.44
N ALA A 43 -2.64 -7.02 1.59
CA ALA A 43 -1.93 -6.53 0.43
C ALA A 43 -0.77 -5.60 0.81
N HIS A 44 0.31 -5.71 0.08
CA HIS A 44 1.32 -4.66 0.05
C HIS A 44 0.86 -3.55 -0.87
N VAL A 45 1.06 -2.33 -0.45
CA VAL A 45 0.66 -1.13 -1.19
C VAL A 45 1.91 -0.32 -1.48
N VAL A 46 2.12 0.03 -2.74
CA VAL A 46 3.22 0.92 -3.11
C VAL A 46 2.66 2.19 -3.73
N LEU A 47 2.95 3.30 -3.09
CA LEU A 47 2.61 4.64 -3.53
C LEU A 47 3.78 5.17 -4.37
N GLN A 48 3.54 5.41 -5.64
CA GLN A 48 4.60 5.83 -6.58
C GLN A 48 4.92 7.33 -6.42
N TYR A 49 5.51 7.66 -5.30
CA TYR A 49 5.86 9.02 -4.91
C TYR A 49 7.21 9.03 -4.21
N GLU A 50 8.12 9.91 -4.64
CA GLU A 50 9.49 9.95 -4.11
C GLU A 50 9.72 11.00 -3.02
N GLY A 51 8.87 11.99 -2.91
CA GLY A 51 9.04 13.07 -1.95
C GLY A 51 9.16 12.60 -0.50
N ASP A 52 9.98 13.27 0.29
CA ASP A 52 10.19 12.92 1.70
C ASP A 52 8.95 13.22 2.54
N GLU A 53 8.23 14.28 2.20
CA GLU A 53 6.99 14.65 2.86
C GLU A 53 5.82 14.31 1.95
N VAL A 54 5.13 13.22 2.26
CA VAL A 54 3.96 12.81 1.48
C VAL A 54 2.76 13.66 1.90
N PRO A 55 2.07 14.32 0.95
CA PRO A 55 0.87 15.08 1.28
C PRO A 55 -0.13 14.24 2.06
N ARG A 56 -0.77 14.85 3.05
CA ARG A 56 -1.69 14.17 3.97
C ARG A 56 -2.78 13.39 3.22
N GLU A 57 -3.41 14.00 2.24
CA GLU A 57 -4.51 13.35 1.50
C GLU A 57 -4.02 12.15 0.71
N MET A 58 -2.85 12.25 0.10
CA MET A 58 -2.23 11.14 -0.63
C MET A 58 -1.89 9.98 0.32
N THR A 59 -1.32 10.29 1.47
CA THR A 59 -0.98 9.30 2.51
C THR A 59 -2.22 8.56 2.98
N ARG A 60 -3.30 9.28 3.27
CA ARG A 60 -4.54 8.68 3.75
C ARG A 60 -5.24 7.87 2.67
N ASP A 61 -5.19 8.32 1.42
CA ASP A 61 -5.72 7.56 0.28
C ASP A 61 -5.05 6.18 0.18
N ALA A 62 -3.73 6.14 0.23
CA ALA A 62 -2.99 4.88 0.16
C ALA A 62 -3.23 3.99 1.39
N ALA A 63 -3.31 4.59 2.58
CA ALA A 63 -3.55 3.87 3.83
C ALA A 63 -4.93 3.20 3.85
N VAL A 64 -5.96 3.88 3.35
CA VAL A 64 -7.31 3.33 3.24
C VAL A 64 -7.32 2.10 2.33
N LEU A 65 -6.56 2.14 1.23
CA LEU A 65 -6.41 0.99 0.34
C LEU A 65 -5.72 -0.19 1.03
N ALA A 66 -4.71 0.07 1.84
CA ALA A 66 -4.02 -0.98 2.58
C ALA A 66 -4.98 -1.72 3.52
N ILE A 67 -5.87 -1.01 4.19
CA ILE A 67 -6.85 -1.61 5.08
C ILE A 67 -7.94 -2.33 4.28
N HIS A 68 -8.44 -1.70 3.21
CA HIS A 68 -9.49 -2.28 2.37
C HIS A 68 -9.07 -3.63 1.78
N HIS A 69 -7.81 -3.79 1.42
CA HIS A 69 -7.26 -5.02 0.84
C HIS A 69 -6.59 -5.94 1.87
N SER A 70 -6.86 -5.74 3.13
CA SER A 70 -6.34 -6.58 4.21
C SER A 70 -7.47 -7.42 4.83
N LYS A 71 -7.06 -8.37 5.67
CA LYS A 71 -7.99 -9.19 6.44
C LYS A 71 -8.26 -8.60 7.82
N THR A 72 -8.18 -7.27 7.95
CA THR A 72 -8.55 -6.63 9.20
C THR A 72 -10.02 -6.89 9.50
N LEU A 73 -10.31 -7.07 10.77
CA LEU A 73 -11.70 -7.07 11.21
C LEU A 73 -12.26 -5.67 10.96
N ASP A 74 -13.56 -5.61 10.67
CA ASP A 74 -14.26 -4.33 10.52
C ASP A 74 -14.35 -3.67 11.89
N THR A 75 -13.21 -3.17 12.34
CA THR A 75 -13.06 -2.54 13.63
C THR A 75 -13.09 -1.04 13.47
N GLN A 76 -13.28 -0.36 14.58
CA GLN A 76 -13.36 1.09 14.61
C GLN A 76 -12.05 1.76 14.23
N MET A 77 -10.92 1.08 14.45
CA MET A 77 -9.60 1.66 14.26
C MET A 77 -8.61 0.61 13.74
N SER A 78 -7.79 1.01 12.80
CA SER A 78 -6.71 0.17 12.28
C SER A 78 -5.43 1.00 12.15
N TRP A 79 -4.29 0.33 12.24
CA TRP A 79 -3.00 0.95 12.00
C TRP A 79 -2.42 0.48 10.68
N VAL A 80 -1.72 1.39 10.02
CA VAL A 80 -1.02 1.13 8.76
C VAL A 80 0.44 1.49 8.95
N ASP A 81 1.33 0.55 8.66
CA ASP A 81 2.76 0.80 8.65
C ASP A 81 3.16 1.42 7.33
N MET A 82 4.00 2.44 7.38
CA MET A 82 4.46 3.19 6.21
C MET A 82 5.98 3.38 6.28
N THR A 83 6.66 2.99 5.23
CA THR A 83 8.11 3.15 5.11
C THR A 83 8.50 3.20 3.64
N ARG A 84 9.75 3.52 3.35
CA ARG A 84 10.28 3.45 1.99
C ARG A 84 10.36 1.99 1.53
N VAL A 85 10.16 1.76 0.26
CA VAL A 85 10.32 0.42 -0.33
C VAL A 85 11.69 -0.17 0.01
N GLU A 86 12.75 0.64 -0.02
CA GLU A 86 14.11 0.19 0.31
C GLU A 86 14.26 -0.37 1.73
N ASN A 87 13.34 -0.07 2.63
CA ASN A 87 13.35 -0.58 4.00
C ASN A 87 12.60 -1.89 4.15
N VAL A 88 12.02 -2.40 3.08
CA VAL A 88 11.25 -3.64 3.08
C VAL A 88 12.13 -4.77 2.58
N ASN A 89 12.39 -5.74 3.44
CA ASN A 89 13.29 -6.84 3.13
C ASN A 89 12.52 -8.15 3.03
N ALA A 90 12.75 -8.92 1.97
CA ALA A 90 12.16 -10.22 1.80
C ALA A 90 12.53 -11.14 2.96
N TYR A 91 11.56 -11.93 3.41
CA TYR A 91 11.77 -12.94 4.43
C TYR A 91 11.75 -14.33 3.79
N LYS A 92 11.96 -15.38 4.60
CA LYS A 92 12.10 -16.77 4.10
C LYS A 92 10.87 -17.28 3.35
N HIS A 93 9.69 -16.72 3.60
CA HIS A 93 8.43 -17.15 3.02
C HIS A 93 7.83 -16.05 2.17
N TYR A 94 7.16 -16.43 1.08
CA TYR A 94 6.49 -15.50 0.19
C TYR A 94 5.57 -14.53 0.95
N GLY A 95 5.63 -13.27 0.57
CA GLY A 95 4.78 -12.23 1.12
C GLY A 95 5.13 -11.76 2.52
N ARG A 96 6.09 -12.42 3.18
CA ARG A 96 6.58 -11.98 4.47
C ARG A 96 7.80 -11.10 4.31
N VAL A 97 7.84 -10.05 5.14
CA VAL A 97 8.93 -9.08 5.08
C VAL A 97 9.39 -8.72 6.49
N THR A 98 10.63 -8.24 6.56
CA THR A 98 11.12 -7.52 7.73
C THR A 98 11.32 -6.05 7.33
N LEU A 99 11.06 -5.15 8.26
CA LEU A 99 11.23 -3.72 8.02
C LEU A 99 12.47 -3.21 8.73
N THR A 100 13.23 -2.38 8.03
CA THR A 100 14.40 -1.70 8.60
C THR A 100 14.22 -0.19 8.48
N GLY A 101 15.05 0.57 9.18
CA GLY A 101 14.99 2.02 9.13
C GLY A 101 13.76 2.59 9.82
N LYS A 102 13.36 3.78 9.39
CA LYS A 102 12.23 4.48 9.98
C LYS A 102 10.92 3.94 9.43
N VAL A 103 10.04 3.53 10.32
CA VAL A 103 8.68 3.10 9.99
C VAL A 103 7.70 4.01 10.72
N ASP A 104 6.82 4.67 9.95
CA ASP A 104 5.74 5.47 10.51
C ASP A 104 4.50 4.60 10.64
N GLN A 105 3.67 4.91 11.62
CA GLN A 105 2.42 4.22 11.82
C GLN A 105 1.27 5.22 11.77
N LEU A 106 0.29 4.92 10.90
CA LEU A 106 -0.88 5.76 10.70
C LEU A 106 -2.09 5.11 11.36
N THR A 107 -2.92 5.94 11.98
CA THR A 107 -4.19 5.49 12.56
C THR A 107 -5.33 5.85 11.61
N ILE A 108 -6.12 4.85 11.23
CA ILE A 108 -7.22 5.01 10.29
C ILE A 108 -8.51 4.49 10.91
N PHE A 109 -9.56 5.29 10.78
CA PHE A 109 -10.93 4.93 11.16
C PHE A 109 -11.75 4.77 9.88
N MET A 110 -11.91 3.54 9.40
CA MET A 110 -12.55 3.29 8.10
C MET A 110 -13.96 3.82 8.01
N ARG A 111 -14.67 3.89 9.12
CA ARG A 111 -16.02 4.48 9.16
C ARG A 111 -16.05 5.94 8.70
N LYS A 112 -14.97 6.66 8.95
CA LYS A 112 -14.86 8.08 8.59
C LYS A 112 -14.29 8.27 7.18
N GLU A 113 -13.92 7.18 6.52
CA GLU A 113 -13.22 7.24 5.24
C GLU A 113 -14.05 6.70 4.05
N LYS A 114 -15.34 6.54 4.23
CA LYS A 114 -16.23 5.98 3.19
C LYS A 114 -16.18 6.75 1.88
N GLN A 115 -16.27 8.07 1.95
CA GLN A 115 -16.23 8.89 0.75
C GLN A 115 -14.88 8.85 0.06
N ARG A 116 -13.81 8.83 0.84
CA ARG A 116 -12.45 8.68 0.32
C ARG A 116 -12.31 7.36 -0.43
N LEU A 117 -12.72 6.28 0.20
CA LEU A 117 -12.64 4.95 -0.40
C LEU A 117 -13.47 4.85 -1.68
N GLU A 118 -14.71 5.35 -1.66
CA GLU A 118 -15.58 5.35 -2.85
C GLU A 118 -14.92 6.08 -4.02
N ARG A 119 -14.34 7.24 -3.75
CA ARG A 119 -13.65 8.02 -4.78
C ARG A 119 -12.49 7.24 -5.40
N ILE A 120 -11.69 6.59 -4.57
CA ILE A 120 -10.49 5.87 -5.03
C ILE A 120 -10.89 4.59 -5.77
N LEU A 121 -11.87 3.85 -5.27
CA LEU A 121 -12.31 2.60 -5.90
C LEU A 121 -12.79 2.79 -7.34
N LYS A 122 -13.30 3.95 -7.68
CA LYS A 122 -13.71 4.27 -9.06
C LYS A 122 -12.54 4.32 -10.03
N THR A 123 -11.33 4.44 -9.53
CA THR A 123 -10.11 4.49 -10.35
C THR A 123 -9.47 3.11 -10.54
N GLN A 124 -10.04 2.07 -9.94
CA GLN A 124 -9.46 0.73 -9.98
C GLN A 124 -9.29 0.21 -11.40
N ARG A 125 -8.11 -0.32 -11.66
CA ARG A 125 -7.81 -1.03 -12.89
C ARG A 125 -6.77 -2.12 -12.61
N VAL A 126 -6.62 -3.03 -13.55
CA VAL A 126 -5.53 -4.02 -13.49
C VAL A 126 -4.28 -3.34 -14.03
N ALA A 127 -3.22 -3.34 -13.24
CA ALA A 127 -1.94 -2.83 -13.69
C ALA A 127 -1.44 -3.72 -14.83
N LYS A 128 -1.00 -3.08 -15.93
CA LYS A 128 -0.37 -3.81 -17.00
C LYS A 128 0.95 -4.35 -16.48
N ASP A 129 1.05 -5.68 -16.41
CA ASP A 129 2.32 -6.31 -16.22
C ASP A 129 3.22 -5.90 -17.38
N SER A 130 4.50 -5.70 -17.09
CA SER A 130 5.46 -5.49 -18.16
C SER A 130 5.32 -6.66 -19.11
N VAL A 131 4.78 -6.38 -20.30
CA VAL A 131 4.68 -7.40 -21.32
C VAL A 131 6.08 -7.70 -21.79
N ILE A 132 6.57 -8.83 -21.37
CA ILE A 132 7.80 -9.35 -21.93
C ILE A 132 7.42 -10.00 -23.25
N ILE A 133 7.80 -9.38 -24.28
CA ILE A 133 7.63 -9.91 -25.63
C ILE A 133 8.90 -10.62 -26.02
#